data_c54af7b8405d6682a3137a511d212e38
#
_entry.id   c54af7b8405d6682a3137a511d212e38
#
_cell.length_a   1.000
_cell.length_b   1.000
_cell.length_c   1.000
_cell.angle_alpha   90.00
_cell.angle_beta   90.00
_cell.angle_gamma   90.00
#
_symmetry.space_group_name_H-M   'P 1'
#
loop_
_entity.id
_entity.type
_entity.pdbx_description
1 polymer ?
#
loop_
_entity_poly.entity_id
_entity_poly.type
_entity_poly.pdbx_seq_one_letter_code
_entity_poly.pdbx_strand_id
1 'polypeptide(L)'
;MKYSTTLLIFIALLSCSEIYAQSDDNFKKLQEISLDQIHQKKSNSKTSQQQNQEEISVNDSIFKLFDVDIDLTLGEISLDMSWGDPVKNPQIRCNKASNLYGPVRHNANGSIRWHRGFDYYAPKGTTVYSVGNGVVSLVQKHPDYGLCVLITHKRPKKTYYSFYAHLSSVSVKYGEKVQKGKVIGKSGTTGNAYNLTDQEEHLHFEYRTSPKHGDRKQENPNAILKTKFYSADPNNKWQANVGVVKKGGQSLFE
;
A
#
# COMPACT_ATOMS: atom_id res chain seq x y z
N MET A 1 -19.89 31.40 3.19
CA MET A 1 -18.49 31.88 3.20
C MET A 1 -17.68 30.91 2.35
N LYS A 2 -17.20 31.38 1.17
CA LYS A 2 -16.34 30.55 0.31
C LYS A 2 -14.90 30.77 0.80
N TYR A 3 -14.28 29.77 1.37
CA TYR A 3 -12.86 29.81 1.72
C TYR A 3 -12.04 29.81 0.44
N SER A 4 -10.98 30.66 0.37
CA SER A 4 -10.08 30.71 -0.79
C SER A 4 -9.37 29.34 -0.92
N THR A 5 -9.10 28.94 -2.16
CA THR A 5 -8.42 27.68 -2.48
C THR A 5 -7.08 27.56 -1.74
N THR A 6 -6.41 28.69 -1.53
CA THR A 6 -5.15 28.81 -0.76
C THR A 6 -5.32 28.40 0.71
N LEU A 7 -6.45 28.70 1.34
CA LEU A 7 -6.72 28.33 2.74
C LEU A 7 -6.97 26.82 2.87
N LEU A 8 -7.63 26.21 1.87
CA LEU A 8 -7.86 24.75 1.84
C LEU A 8 -6.57 23.97 1.61
N ILE A 9 -5.67 24.46 0.76
CA ILE A 9 -4.33 23.87 0.55
C ILE A 9 -3.50 23.99 1.84
N PHE A 10 -3.61 25.11 2.56
CA PHE A 10 -2.89 25.33 3.81
C PHE A 10 -3.39 24.42 4.94
N ILE A 11 -4.68 24.18 5.03
CA ILE A 11 -5.28 23.21 5.97
C ILE A 11 -4.85 21.78 5.62
N ALA A 12 -4.77 21.43 4.34
CA ALA A 12 -4.28 20.13 3.89
C ALA A 12 -2.77 19.93 4.18
N LEU A 13 -1.96 20.99 4.07
CA LEU A 13 -0.54 20.95 4.42
C LEU A 13 -0.32 20.87 5.93
N LEU A 14 -1.12 21.55 6.75
CA LEU A 14 -1.07 21.45 8.21
C LEU A 14 -1.48 20.06 8.71
N SER A 15 -2.46 19.42 8.10
CA SER A 15 -2.83 18.04 8.44
C SER A 15 -1.77 17.01 8.04
N CYS A 16 -0.92 17.32 7.04
CA CYS A 16 0.27 16.52 6.71
C CYS A 16 1.45 16.79 7.69
N SER A 17 1.51 17.97 8.32
CA SER A 17 2.64 18.36 9.19
C SER A 17 2.69 17.60 10.50
N GLU A 18 1.56 17.17 11.05
CA GLU A 18 1.52 16.29 12.23
C GLU A 18 2.13 14.91 11.95
N ILE A 19 2.28 14.54 10.67
CA ILE A 19 2.88 13.27 10.23
C ILE A 19 4.40 13.39 10.02
N TYR A 20 4.94 14.60 9.86
CA TYR A 20 6.36 14.86 9.56
C TYR A 20 7.13 15.62 10.64
N ALA A 21 6.50 16.00 11.73
CA ALA A 21 7.07 16.88 12.75
C ALA A 21 8.02 16.18 13.73
N GLN A 22 9.09 15.58 13.23
CA GLN A 22 10.30 15.32 14.05
C GLN A 22 11.54 15.30 13.15
N SER A 23 12.11 16.44 12.83
CA SER A 23 13.50 16.64 12.38
C SER A 23 13.73 17.37 11.05
N ASP A 24 13.06 18.47 10.74
CA ASP A 24 13.56 19.20 9.59
C ASP A 24 13.52 20.72 9.78
N ASP A 25 14.72 21.33 9.89
CA ASP A 25 14.89 22.80 9.98
C ASP A 25 14.29 23.53 8.76
N ASN A 26 14.16 22.85 7.63
CA ASN A 26 13.51 23.37 6.43
C ASN A 26 12.01 23.61 6.63
N PHE A 27 11.34 22.80 7.46
CA PHE A 27 9.91 22.98 7.73
C PHE A 27 9.62 24.22 8.60
N LYS A 28 10.47 24.49 9.61
CA LYS A 28 10.38 25.71 10.43
C LYS A 28 10.56 26.94 9.59
N LYS A 29 11.51 26.93 8.66
CA LYS A 29 11.79 28.03 7.74
C LYS A 29 10.62 28.33 6.80
N LEU A 30 9.88 27.31 6.37
CA LEU A 30 8.67 27.45 5.56
C LEU A 30 7.50 28.04 6.35
N GLN A 31 7.34 27.71 7.63
CA GLN A 31 6.33 28.33 8.49
C GLN A 31 6.59 29.81 8.70
N GLU A 32 7.84 30.22 8.89
CA GLU A 32 8.22 31.64 9.04
C GLU A 32 7.96 32.44 7.75
N ILE A 33 8.39 31.94 6.58
CA ILE A 33 8.17 32.58 5.27
C ILE A 33 6.66 32.72 4.98
N SER A 34 5.86 31.74 5.31
CA SER A 34 4.40 31.74 5.08
C SER A 34 3.68 32.75 5.97
N LEU A 35 4.08 32.89 7.23
CA LEU A 35 3.49 33.87 8.16
C LEU A 35 3.80 35.31 7.76
N ASP A 36 5.03 35.59 7.33
CA ASP A 36 5.43 36.91 6.88
C ASP A 36 4.70 37.33 5.60
N GLN A 37 4.49 36.46 4.65
CA GLN A 37 3.74 36.72 3.43
C GLN A 37 2.24 36.99 3.70
N ILE A 38 1.64 36.29 4.68
CA ILE A 38 0.25 36.53 5.08
C ILE A 38 0.08 37.90 5.76
N HIS A 39 1.04 38.34 6.56
CA HIS A 39 1.01 39.64 7.22
C HIS A 39 1.21 40.82 6.24
N GLN A 40 2.06 40.65 5.22
CA GLN A 40 2.26 41.68 4.17
C GLN A 40 1.05 41.84 3.23
N LYS A 41 0.26 40.75 2.97
CA LYS A 41 -0.95 40.84 2.13
C LYS A 41 -2.10 41.62 2.74
N LYS A 42 -2.11 41.90 4.03
CA LYS A 42 -3.16 42.73 4.67
C LYS A 42 -3.05 44.22 4.40
N SER A 43 -1.95 44.68 3.80
CA SER A 43 -1.69 46.10 3.60
C SER A 43 -1.86 46.64 2.16
N ASN A 44 -2.02 45.81 1.12
CA ASN A 44 -2.08 46.27 -0.26
C ASN A 44 -3.22 45.63 -1.05
N SER A 45 -4.23 46.40 -1.48
CA SER A 45 -5.28 45.97 -2.41
C SER A 45 -4.76 45.99 -3.85
N LYS A 46 -4.45 44.79 -4.40
CA LYS A 46 -4.08 44.62 -5.82
C LYS A 46 -5.25 44.02 -6.63
N THR A 47 -5.25 44.24 -7.96
CA THR A 47 -6.28 43.74 -8.87
C THR A 47 -6.25 42.21 -9.01
N SER A 48 -7.41 41.61 -9.31
CA SER A 48 -7.63 40.13 -9.37
C SER A 48 -6.69 39.36 -10.32
N GLN A 49 -6.20 40.03 -11.39
CA GLN A 49 -5.26 39.39 -12.34
C GLN A 49 -3.83 39.27 -11.79
N GLN A 50 -3.37 40.26 -11.02
CA GLN A 50 -2.05 40.22 -10.38
C GLN A 50 -2.02 39.21 -9.22
N GLN A 51 -3.14 39.02 -8.51
CA GLN A 51 -3.24 38.04 -7.46
C GLN A 51 -3.11 36.60 -7.99
N ASN A 52 -3.71 36.28 -9.16
CA ASN A 52 -3.61 34.96 -9.77
C ASN A 52 -2.19 34.61 -10.24
N GLN A 53 -1.45 35.59 -10.81
CA GLN A 53 -0.06 35.34 -11.24
C GLN A 53 0.90 35.18 -10.07
N GLU A 54 0.71 35.89 -8.96
CA GLU A 54 1.53 35.73 -7.76
C GLU A 54 1.21 34.40 -7.04
N GLU A 55 -0.06 33.96 -7.04
CA GLU A 55 -0.44 32.63 -6.49
C GLU A 55 0.19 31.48 -7.26
N ILE A 56 0.25 31.55 -8.59
CA ILE A 56 0.89 30.51 -9.41
C ILE A 56 2.40 30.46 -9.12
N SER A 57 3.07 31.62 -9.05
CA SER A 57 4.51 31.71 -8.78
C SER A 57 4.92 31.16 -7.39
N VAL A 58 4.11 31.41 -6.36
CA VAL A 58 4.37 30.92 -5.00
C VAL A 58 4.17 29.40 -4.93
N ASN A 59 3.15 28.88 -5.60
CA ASN A 59 2.90 27.45 -5.67
C ASN A 59 4.05 26.71 -6.36
N ASP A 60 4.55 27.20 -7.50
CA ASP A 60 5.70 26.63 -8.20
C ASP A 60 6.97 26.59 -7.32
N SER A 61 7.18 27.61 -6.49
CA SER A 61 8.34 27.68 -5.61
C SER A 61 8.24 26.69 -4.45
N ILE A 62 7.04 26.49 -3.89
CA ILE A 62 6.78 25.52 -2.81
C ILE A 62 6.92 24.09 -3.33
N PHE A 63 6.43 23.80 -4.52
CA PHE A 63 6.54 22.45 -5.11
C PHE A 63 7.98 22.07 -5.46
N LYS A 64 8.80 23.01 -5.94
CA LYS A 64 10.24 22.77 -6.16
C LYS A 64 11.02 22.47 -4.89
N LEU A 65 10.63 23.07 -3.76
CA LEU A 65 11.27 22.82 -2.45
C LEU A 65 11.06 21.40 -1.92
N PHE A 66 9.98 20.72 -2.34
CA PHE A 66 9.65 19.35 -1.87
C PHE A 66 10.12 18.26 -2.84
N ASP A 67 10.83 18.60 -3.93
CA ASP A 67 11.26 17.66 -4.98
C ASP A 67 10.08 16.77 -5.46
N VAL A 68 8.91 17.40 -5.55
CA VAL A 68 7.69 16.76 -6.03
C VAL A 68 7.48 17.22 -7.46
N ASP A 69 7.88 16.37 -8.42
CA ASP A 69 7.52 16.54 -9.83
C ASP A 69 5.99 16.38 -9.96
N ILE A 70 5.27 17.50 -9.77
CA ILE A 70 3.84 17.55 -10.04
C ILE A 70 3.71 18.11 -11.45
N ASP A 71 3.43 17.24 -12.42
CA ASP A 71 2.95 17.65 -13.74
C ASP A 71 1.56 18.29 -13.57
N LEU A 72 1.57 19.61 -13.39
CA LEU A 72 0.36 20.45 -13.29
C LEU A 72 -0.25 20.72 -14.67
N THR A 73 -0.45 19.71 -15.46
CA THR A 73 -1.52 19.78 -16.45
C THR A 73 -2.83 19.74 -15.66
N LEU A 74 -3.64 20.79 -15.78
CA LEU A 74 -4.95 21.00 -15.15
C LEU A 74 -5.93 19.84 -15.38
N GLY A 75 -5.62 18.69 -14.81
CA GLY A 75 -6.45 17.52 -14.68
C GLY A 75 -6.31 17.04 -13.25
N GLU A 76 -7.41 16.78 -12.61
CA GLU A 76 -7.56 16.34 -11.24
C GLU A 76 -6.33 15.56 -10.74
N ILE A 77 -5.61 16.06 -9.71
CA ILE A 77 -4.62 15.28 -8.97
C ILE A 77 -5.40 14.15 -8.29
N SER A 78 -5.68 13.12 -9.04
CA SER A 78 -6.17 11.87 -8.50
C SER A 78 -5.00 11.25 -7.74
N LEU A 79 -4.91 11.53 -6.45
CA LEU A 79 -4.16 10.68 -5.53
C LEU A 79 -4.81 9.31 -5.59
N ASP A 80 -4.40 8.48 -6.54
CA ASP A 80 -4.92 7.11 -6.65
C ASP A 80 -4.55 6.34 -5.38
N MET A 81 -5.45 6.44 -4.40
CA MET A 81 -5.36 5.71 -3.14
C MET A 81 -5.96 4.31 -3.24
N SER A 82 -6.35 3.89 -4.45
CA SER A 82 -6.91 2.57 -4.67
C SER A 82 -5.86 1.47 -4.48
N TRP A 83 -6.35 0.27 -4.21
CA TRP A 83 -5.52 -0.91 -4.07
C TRP A 83 -5.65 -1.81 -5.30
N GLY A 84 -4.56 -2.49 -5.67
CA GLY A 84 -4.51 -3.52 -6.69
C GLY A 84 -4.39 -4.92 -6.10
N ASP A 85 -4.08 -5.88 -6.95
CA ASP A 85 -3.74 -7.24 -6.57
C ASP A 85 -2.23 -7.47 -6.71
N PRO A 86 -1.62 -8.36 -5.91
CA PRO A 86 -0.17 -8.58 -5.91
C PRO A 86 0.32 -9.38 -7.12
N VAL A 87 -0.58 -10.05 -7.82
CA VAL A 87 -0.32 -10.82 -9.06
C VAL A 87 -1.41 -10.55 -10.08
N LYS A 88 -1.10 -10.73 -11.38
CA LYS A 88 -2.14 -10.72 -12.44
C LYS A 88 -3.00 -11.98 -12.34
N ASN A 89 -4.31 -11.84 -12.59
CA ASN A 89 -5.28 -12.95 -12.54
C ASN A 89 -5.14 -13.76 -11.24
N PRO A 90 -5.34 -13.12 -10.06
CA PRO A 90 -5.08 -13.73 -8.79
C PRO A 90 -5.97 -14.96 -8.56
N GLN A 91 -5.35 -16.05 -8.14
CA GLN A 91 -5.98 -17.30 -7.73
C GLN A 91 -5.40 -17.73 -6.39
N ILE A 92 -6.17 -18.38 -5.55
CA ILE A 92 -5.68 -18.92 -4.29
C ILE A 92 -5.04 -20.28 -4.56
N ARG A 93 -3.89 -20.53 -3.91
CA ARG A 93 -3.13 -21.78 -3.96
C ARG A 93 -4.05 -22.99 -3.79
N CYS A 94 -3.92 -23.98 -4.68
CA CYS A 94 -4.70 -25.22 -4.71
C CYS A 94 -6.23 -25.02 -4.68
N ASN A 95 -6.74 -23.83 -4.93
CA ASN A 95 -8.15 -23.45 -4.77
C ASN A 95 -8.74 -23.86 -3.40
N LYS A 96 -7.94 -23.80 -2.31
CA LYS A 96 -8.34 -24.23 -0.95
C LYS A 96 -8.44 -23.06 0.00
N ALA A 97 -9.54 -23.00 0.75
CA ALA A 97 -9.79 -21.95 1.73
C ALA A 97 -8.79 -21.96 2.91
N SER A 98 -8.07 -23.06 3.14
CA SER A 98 -6.93 -23.11 4.07
C SER A 98 -5.78 -22.19 3.70
N ASN A 99 -5.76 -21.63 2.50
CA ASN A 99 -4.80 -20.65 2.03
C ASN A 99 -5.33 -19.19 2.11
N LEU A 100 -6.52 -19.00 2.69
CA LEU A 100 -7.07 -17.70 3.05
C LEU A 100 -6.59 -17.27 4.44
N TYR A 101 -6.82 -16.00 4.78
CA TYR A 101 -6.55 -15.43 6.10
C TYR A 101 -7.52 -15.97 7.16
N GLY A 102 -6.99 -16.30 8.34
CA GLY A 102 -7.81 -16.64 9.51
C GLY A 102 -7.46 -17.99 10.14
N PRO A 103 -8.35 -18.52 11.00
CA PRO A 103 -8.20 -19.80 11.68
C PRO A 103 -8.58 -20.95 10.73
N VAL A 104 -7.83 -21.13 9.65
CA VAL A 104 -8.17 -21.98 8.51
C VAL A 104 -7.24 -23.19 8.37
N ARG A 105 -6.30 -23.39 9.29
CA ARG A 105 -5.33 -24.48 9.30
C ARG A 105 -5.35 -25.23 10.63
N HIS A 106 -4.81 -26.45 10.64
CA HIS A 106 -4.60 -27.24 11.85
C HIS A 106 -3.13 -27.62 12.00
N ASN A 107 -2.69 -27.71 13.24
CA ASN A 107 -1.43 -28.32 13.61
C ASN A 107 -1.59 -29.86 13.63
N ALA A 108 -0.49 -30.60 13.70
CA ALA A 108 -0.51 -32.09 13.77
C ALA A 108 -1.32 -32.62 14.96
N ASN A 109 -1.41 -31.87 16.06
CA ASN A 109 -2.20 -32.20 17.24
C ASN A 109 -3.69 -31.81 17.14
N GLY A 110 -4.16 -31.38 15.96
CA GLY A 110 -5.54 -30.95 15.72
C GLY A 110 -5.89 -29.53 16.17
N SER A 111 -4.98 -28.83 16.87
CA SER A 111 -5.24 -27.44 17.28
C SER A 111 -5.30 -26.48 16.09
N ILE A 112 -6.17 -25.48 16.19
CA ILE A 112 -6.34 -24.49 15.13
C ILE A 112 -5.08 -23.63 15.00
N ARG A 113 -4.62 -23.46 13.75
CA ARG A 113 -3.52 -22.61 13.38
C ARG A 113 -4.00 -21.48 12.46
N TRP A 114 -3.69 -20.26 12.83
CA TRP A 114 -3.99 -19.09 12.02
C TRP A 114 -3.06 -18.98 10.82
N HIS A 115 -3.65 -18.76 9.64
CA HIS A 115 -2.94 -18.27 8.47
C HIS A 115 -3.03 -16.73 8.43
N ARG A 116 -1.89 -16.06 8.35
CA ARG A 116 -1.79 -14.61 8.57
C ARG A 116 -1.92 -13.78 7.30
N GLY A 117 -2.18 -14.41 6.16
CA GLY A 117 -2.27 -13.77 4.86
C GLY A 117 -3.06 -14.60 3.86
N PHE A 118 -2.84 -14.32 2.60
CA PHE A 118 -3.29 -15.16 1.48
C PHE A 118 -2.09 -15.83 0.83
N ASP A 119 -2.21 -17.10 0.49
CA ASP A 119 -1.28 -17.81 -0.38
C ASP A 119 -1.85 -17.82 -1.80
N TYR A 120 -1.31 -16.96 -2.64
CA TYR A 120 -1.68 -16.91 -4.07
C TYR A 120 -0.95 -17.99 -4.84
N TYR A 121 -1.65 -18.76 -5.66
CA TYR A 121 -1.01 -19.59 -6.66
C TYR A 121 -0.13 -18.71 -7.55
N ALA A 122 1.15 -18.95 -7.51
CA ALA A 122 2.16 -18.15 -8.19
C ALA A 122 3.39 -19.02 -8.47
N PRO A 123 3.40 -19.78 -9.58
CA PRO A 123 4.55 -20.53 -10.02
C PRO A 123 5.83 -19.71 -9.96
N LYS A 124 6.94 -20.32 -9.64
CA LYS A 124 8.25 -19.66 -9.55
C LYS A 124 8.50 -18.79 -10.79
N GLY A 125 8.83 -17.52 -10.59
CA GLY A 125 9.04 -16.56 -11.67
C GLY A 125 7.80 -15.72 -12.03
N THR A 126 6.63 -15.98 -11.41
CA THR A 126 5.45 -15.11 -11.57
C THR A 126 5.77 -13.69 -11.13
N THR A 127 5.39 -12.69 -11.94
CA THR A 127 5.64 -11.28 -11.63
C THR A 127 4.78 -10.84 -10.44
N VAL A 128 5.43 -10.23 -9.45
CA VAL A 128 4.79 -9.70 -8.24
C VAL A 128 4.77 -8.17 -8.30
N TYR A 129 3.64 -7.59 -7.93
CA TYR A 129 3.38 -6.15 -8.04
C TYR A 129 3.08 -5.53 -6.67
N SER A 130 3.45 -4.26 -6.50
CA SER A 130 2.98 -3.46 -5.38
C SER A 130 1.47 -3.26 -5.45
N VAL A 131 0.76 -3.59 -4.37
CA VAL A 131 -0.70 -3.43 -4.29
C VAL A 131 -1.16 -1.99 -4.13
N GLY A 132 -0.26 -1.07 -3.82
CA GLY A 132 -0.58 0.36 -3.62
C GLY A 132 0.65 1.25 -3.70
N ASN A 133 0.44 2.56 -3.76
CA ASN A 133 1.50 3.55 -3.66
C ASN A 133 2.14 3.50 -2.27
N GLY A 134 3.47 3.53 -2.18
CA GLY A 134 4.18 3.42 -0.90
C GLY A 134 5.69 3.53 -1.02
N VAL A 135 6.38 3.18 0.07
CA VAL A 135 7.84 3.15 0.17
C VAL A 135 8.28 1.77 0.63
N VAL A 136 9.27 1.20 -0.03
CA VAL A 136 9.87 -0.09 0.37
C VAL A 136 10.57 0.09 1.71
N SER A 137 10.07 -0.53 2.76
CA SER A 137 10.58 -0.41 4.13
C SER A 137 11.35 -1.63 4.62
N LEU A 138 11.37 -2.71 3.83
CA LEU A 138 12.19 -3.89 4.11
C LEU A 138 12.45 -4.67 2.83
N VAL A 139 13.69 -5.12 2.66
CA VAL A 139 14.11 -6.19 1.73
C VAL A 139 15.06 -7.07 2.49
N GLN A 140 14.68 -8.32 2.77
CA GLN A 140 15.52 -9.24 3.55
C GLN A 140 15.25 -10.70 3.25
N LYS A 141 16.17 -11.59 3.70
CA LYS A 141 15.95 -13.03 3.81
C LYS A 141 15.53 -13.36 5.24
N HIS A 142 14.46 -14.14 5.38
CA HIS A 142 13.95 -14.65 6.67
C HIS A 142 13.90 -16.17 6.64
N PRO A 143 14.20 -16.89 7.74
CA PRO A 143 14.19 -18.35 7.75
C PRO A 143 12.89 -18.96 7.22
N ASP A 144 11.74 -18.51 7.71
CA ASP A 144 10.43 -19.05 7.32
C ASP A 144 9.88 -18.39 6.05
N TYR A 145 9.95 -17.07 5.92
CA TYR A 145 9.38 -16.32 4.80
C TYR A 145 10.27 -16.26 3.57
N GLY A 146 11.52 -16.72 3.65
CA GLY A 146 12.46 -16.65 2.55
C GLY A 146 12.82 -15.21 2.18
N LEU A 147 13.04 -14.95 0.90
CA LEU A 147 13.25 -13.60 0.39
C LEU A 147 11.93 -12.83 0.42
N CYS A 148 11.90 -11.70 1.11
CA CYS A 148 10.67 -10.95 1.32
C CYS A 148 10.86 -9.42 1.20
N VAL A 149 9.75 -8.76 0.90
CA VAL A 149 9.62 -7.30 0.77
C VAL A 149 8.48 -6.83 1.67
N LEU A 150 8.68 -5.71 2.37
CA LEU A 150 7.63 -4.96 3.07
C LEU A 150 7.53 -3.57 2.45
N ILE A 151 6.32 -3.14 2.14
CA ILE A 151 6.04 -1.79 1.64
C ILE A 151 5.15 -1.07 2.63
N THR A 152 5.56 0.14 3.01
CA THR A 152 4.78 1.05 3.86
C THR A 152 3.88 1.92 3.00
N HIS A 153 2.59 1.94 3.31
CA HIS A 153 1.56 2.72 2.64
C HIS A 153 0.98 3.75 3.60
N LYS A 154 1.38 5.00 3.48
CA LYS A 154 0.81 6.09 4.28
C LYS A 154 -0.57 6.47 3.73
N ARG A 155 -1.54 6.64 4.62
CA ARG A 155 -2.89 7.14 4.35
C ARG A 155 -3.22 8.23 5.38
N PRO A 156 -4.18 9.14 5.13
CA PRO A 156 -4.43 10.30 5.98
C PRO A 156 -4.64 9.98 7.47
N LYS A 157 -5.24 8.83 7.78
CA LYS A 157 -5.58 8.47 9.17
C LYS A 157 -4.76 7.30 9.73
N LYS A 158 -4.05 6.53 8.89
CA LYS A 158 -3.40 5.29 9.33
C LYS A 158 -2.32 4.86 8.34
N THR A 159 -1.26 4.26 8.85
CA THR A 159 -0.23 3.59 8.05
C THR A 159 -0.55 2.12 7.93
N TYR A 160 -0.38 1.57 6.74
CA TYR A 160 -0.58 0.17 6.41
C TYR A 160 0.68 -0.41 5.78
N TYR A 161 0.76 -1.73 5.78
CA TYR A 161 1.91 -2.43 5.24
C TYR A 161 1.45 -3.62 4.40
N SER A 162 2.04 -3.79 3.23
CA SER A 162 1.92 -5.00 2.43
C SER A 162 3.22 -5.80 2.50
N PHE A 163 3.12 -7.07 2.79
CA PHE A 163 4.24 -7.97 2.94
C PHE A 163 4.15 -9.09 1.91
N TYR A 164 5.26 -9.36 1.25
CA TYR A 164 5.39 -10.31 0.15
C TYR A 164 6.52 -11.27 0.48
N ALA A 165 6.25 -12.57 0.46
CA ALA A 165 7.20 -13.60 0.88
C ALA A 165 7.40 -14.70 -0.16
N HIS A 166 8.37 -15.58 0.10
CA HIS A 166 8.80 -16.70 -0.74
C HIS A 166 9.28 -16.27 -2.13
N LEU A 167 9.80 -15.02 -2.27
CA LEU A 167 10.26 -14.49 -3.54
C LEU A 167 11.53 -15.21 -4.04
N SER A 168 11.68 -15.35 -5.36
CA SER A 168 12.93 -15.80 -6.00
C SER A 168 13.87 -14.65 -6.29
N SER A 169 13.32 -13.47 -6.58
CA SER A 169 14.10 -12.24 -6.83
C SER A 169 13.30 -11.00 -6.42
N VAL A 170 14.03 -9.92 -6.14
CA VAL A 170 13.49 -8.59 -5.81
C VAL A 170 14.02 -7.59 -6.82
N SER A 171 13.16 -6.71 -7.32
CA SER A 171 13.44 -5.66 -8.33
C SER A 171 13.40 -4.25 -7.74
N VAL A 172 13.28 -4.14 -6.43
CA VAL A 172 13.23 -2.86 -5.70
C VAL A 172 14.22 -2.87 -4.54
N LYS A 173 14.57 -1.70 -4.01
CA LYS A 173 15.48 -1.55 -2.87
C LYS A 173 14.84 -0.82 -1.71
N TYR A 174 15.41 -0.96 -0.51
CA TYR A 174 14.99 -0.20 0.66
C TYR A 174 14.96 1.31 0.37
N GLY A 175 13.91 2.00 0.82
CA GLY A 175 13.70 3.42 0.61
C GLY A 175 13.09 3.79 -0.75
N GLU A 176 12.96 2.86 -1.70
CA GLU A 176 12.40 3.14 -3.03
C GLU A 176 10.91 3.47 -2.93
N LYS A 177 10.50 4.59 -3.56
CA LYS A 177 9.09 4.93 -3.75
C LYS A 177 8.51 4.06 -4.87
N VAL A 178 7.38 3.43 -4.61
CA VAL A 178 6.69 2.57 -5.57
C VAL A 178 5.24 3.02 -5.76
N GLN A 179 4.78 2.93 -7.00
CA GLN A 179 3.38 3.12 -7.33
C GLN A 179 2.65 1.78 -7.36
N LYS A 180 1.32 1.81 -7.23
CA LYS A 180 0.45 0.65 -7.46
C LYS A 180 0.74 0.03 -8.82
N GLY A 181 0.94 -1.29 -8.86
CA GLY A 181 1.26 -2.02 -10.08
C GLY A 181 2.75 -1.99 -10.47
N LYS A 182 3.62 -1.30 -9.74
CA LYS A 182 5.08 -1.41 -9.92
C LYS A 182 5.52 -2.85 -9.68
N VAL A 183 6.32 -3.39 -10.59
CA VAL A 183 6.97 -4.71 -10.39
C VAL A 183 7.94 -4.59 -9.22
N ILE A 184 7.80 -5.48 -8.22
CA ILE A 184 8.65 -5.50 -7.03
C ILE A 184 9.55 -6.74 -6.97
N GLY A 185 9.26 -7.75 -7.78
CA GLY A 185 10.06 -8.98 -7.84
C GLY A 185 9.34 -10.12 -8.55
N LYS A 186 9.82 -11.31 -8.30
CA LYS A 186 9.27 -12.57 -8.83
C LYS A 186 8.95 -13.53 -7.68
N SER A 187 7.85 -14.27 -7.79
CA SER A 187 7.53 -15.37 -6.88
C SER A 187 8.61 -16.45 -6.91
N GLY A 188 8.68 -17.24 -5.87
CA GLY A 188 9.61 -18.34 -5.76
C GLY A 188 9.18 -19.34 -4.71
N THR A 189 10.17 -20.10 -4.24
CA THR A 189 10.02 -21.17 -3.26
C THR A 189 11.05 -21.03 -2.13
N THR A 190 11.40 -19.80 -1.74
CA THR A 190 12.40 -19.57 -0.68
C THR A 190 11.78 -19.67 0.72
N GLY A 191 12.61 -19.86 1.74
CA GLY A 191 12.17 -20.07 3.12
C GLY A 191 11.53 -21.44 3.30
N ASN A 192 10.47 -21.53 4.09
CA ASN A 192 9.78 -22.80 4.36
C ASN A 192 8.96 -23.35 3.16
N ALA A 193 8.94 -22.62 2.05
CA ALA A 193 8.32 -23.08 0.79
C ALA A 193 9.32 -23.79 -0.15
N TYR A 194 10.56 -24.06 0.27
CA TYR A 194 11.65 -24.43 -0.63
C TYR A 194 11.45 -25.78 -1.37
N ASN A 195 10.65 -26.69 -0.83
CA ASN A 195 10.33 -28.00 -1.45
C ASN A 195 8.98 -28.04 -2.15
N LEU A 196 8.28 -26.90 -2.23
CA LEU A 196 6.98 -26.86 -2.88
C LEU A 196 7.15 -26.79 -4.39
N THR A 197 6.30 -27.51 -5.13
CA THR A 197 6.29 -27.59 -6.60
C THR A 197 4.87 -27.46 -7.13
N ASP A 198 4.74 -27.18 -8.42
CA ASP A 198 3.47 -27.16 -9.16
C ASP A 198 2.39 -26.27 -8.49
N GLN A 199 1.25 -26.87 -8.16
CA GLN A 199 0.11 -26.20 -7.54
C GLN A 199 0.38 -25.68 -6.12
N GLU A 200 1.47 -26.11 -5.50
CA GLU A 200 1.89 -25.70 -4.17
C GLU A 200 2.75 -24.41 -4.19
N GLU A 201 3.34 -24.06 -5.33
CA GLU A 201 4.13 -22.83 -5.49
C GLU A 201 3.26 -21.60 -5.31
N HIS A 202 3.69 -20.66 -4.46
CA HIS A 202 2.83 -19.56 -4.07
C HIS A 202 3.59 -18.29 -3.67
N LEU A 203 2.89 -17.17 -3.78
CA LEU A 203 3.21 -15.93 -3.11
C LEU A 203 2.43 -15.87 -1.79
N HIS A 204 3.12 -15.83 -0.66
CA HIS A 204 2.49 -15.50 0.60
C HIS A 204 2.40 -13.97 0.73
N PHE A 205 1.17 -13.45 0.88
CA PHE A 205 0.88 -12.03 0.96
C PHE A 205 0.15 -11.69 2.26
N GLU A 206 0.68 -10.72 3.02
CA GLU A 206 -0.01 -10.21 4.22
C GLU A 206 -0.35 -8.72 4.07
N TYR A 207 -1.51 -8.35 4.61
CA TYR A 207 -1.90 -6.99 4.91
C TYR A 207 -1.71 -6.75 6.41
N ARG A 208 -0.99 -5.71 6.79
CA ARG A 208 -0.59 -5.46 8.18
C ARG A 208 -0.87 -4.03 8.59
N THR A 209 -1.09 -3.83 9.90
CA THR A 209 -1.20 -2.52 10.55
C THR A 209 0.02 -2.20 11.42
N SER A 210 1.04 -3.05 11.39
CA SER A 210 2.36 -2.86 11.99
C SER A 210 3.46 -3.46 11.12
N PRO A 211 4.67 -2.86 11.09
CA PRO A 211 5.80 -3.40 10.34
C PRO A 211 6.46 -4.60 11.03
N LYS A 212 6.21 -4.80 12.34
CA LYS A 212 6.90 -5.80 13.14
C LYS A 212 6.43 -7.20 12.81
N HIS A 213 7.39 -8.11 12.65
CA HIS A 213 7.10 -9.53 12.57
C HIS A 213 6.68 -10.05 13.96
N GLY A 214 5.67 -10.94 13.99
CA GLY A 214 5.25 -11.64 15.23
C GLY A 214 4.26 -10.89 16.12
N ASP A 215 3.98 -9.60 15.88
CA ASP A 215 3.07 -8.79 16.71
C ASP A 215 1.58 -9.07 16.46
N ARG A 216 1.26 -10.01 15.57
CA ARG A 216 -0.10 -10.44 15.24
C ARG A 216 -1.01 -9.30 14.75
N LYS A 217 -0.45 -8.30 14.09
CA LYS A 217 -1.15 -7.14 13.50
C LYS A 217 -1.44 -7.32 12.02
N GLN A 218 -1.60 -8.57 11.58
CA GLN A 218 -2.13 -8.91 10.26
C GLN A 218 -3.65 -8.80 10.27
N GLU A 219 -4.19 -8.31 9.17
CA GLU A 219 -5.63 -8.19 8.92
C GLU A 219 -5.99 -8.94 7.64
N ASN A 220 -7.28 -9.17 7.43
CA ASN A 220 -7.76 -9.86 6.23
C ASN A 220 -7.42 -9.05 4.98
N PRO A 221 -6.64 -9.60 4.02
CA PRO A 221 -6.30 -8.91 2.78
C PRO A 221 -7.51 -8.48 1.94
N ASN A 222 -8.66 -9.13 2.12
CA ASN A 222 -9.92 -8.69 1.49
C ASN A 222 -10.31 -7.25 1.86
N ALA A 223 -9.79 -6.69 2.95
CA ALA A 223 -10.08 -5.30 3.34
C ALA A 223 -9.57 -4.29 2.29
N ILE A 224 -8.46 -4.60 1.61
CA ILE A 224 -7.82 -3.68 0.68
C ILE A 224 -7.79 -4.17 -0.78
N LEU A 225 -7.58 -5.45 -1.03
CA LEU A 225 -7.32 -5.98 -2.37
C LEU A 225 -8.51 -5.78 -3.33
N LYS A 226 -8.21 -5.69 -4.63
CA LYS A 226 -9.21 -5.55 -5.68
C LYS A 226 -10.06 -6.82 -5.83
N THR A 227 -9.40 -7.98 -5.87
CA THR A 227 -10.07 -9.28 -5.95
C THR A 227 -10.33 -9.82 -4.54
N LYS A 228 -11.55 -10.26 -4.27
CA LYS A 228 -11.99 -10.78 -2.97
C LYS A 228 -12.14 -12.30 -3.03
N PHE A 229 -11.67 -12.98 -2.00
CA PHE A 229 -11.71 -14.44 -1.89
C PHE A 229 -12.43 -14.85 -0.61
N TYR A 230 -13.30 -15.84 -0.70
CA TYR A 230 -14.09 -16.36 0.41
C TYR A 230 -14.06 -17.88 0.41
N SER A 231 -14.24 -18.49 1.60
CA SER A 231 -14.50 -19.92 1.69
C SER A 231 -15.87 -20.23 1.11
N ALA A 232 -15.96 -21.20 0.22
CA ALA A 232 -17.24 -21.67 -0.31
C ALA A 232 -18.09 -22.37 0.75
N ASP A 233 -17.44 -22.92 1.82
CA ASP A 233 -18.11 -23.46 3.00
C ASP A 233 -17.57 -22.77 4.27
N PRO A 234 -18.35 -21.89 4.91
CA PRO A 234 -17.95 -21.22 6.14
C PRO A 234 -17.74 -22.18 7.33
N ASN A 235 -18.36 -23.35 7.32
CA ASN A 235 -18.30 -24.33 8.41
C ASN A 235 -17.11 -25.29 8.28
N ASN A 236 -16.56 -25.45 7.06
CA ASN A 236 -15.42 -26.34 6.80
C ASN A 236 -14.31 -25.61 6.02
N LYS A 237 -13.84 -24.52 6.58
CA LYS A 237 -12.91 -23.59 5.90
C LYS A 237 -11.60 -24.20 5.45
N TRP A 238 -11.09 -25.24 6.13
CA TRP A 238 -9.79 -25.84 5.77
C TRP A 238 -9.87 -26.80 4.57
N GLN A 239 -11.04 -27.39 4.29
CA GLN A 239 -11.25 -28.29 3.14
C GLN A 239 -12.00 -27.65 1.99
N ALA A 240 -12.74 -26.58 2.25
CA ALA A 240 -13.56 -25.90 1.28
C ALA A 240 -12.74 -25.35 0.12
N ASN A 241 -13.37 -25.25 -1.05
CA ASN A 241 -12.86 -24.48 -2.18
C ASN A 241 -13.02 -22.98 -1.94
N VAL A 242 -12.40 -22.17 -2.78
CA VAL A 242 -12.45 -20.73 -2.70
C VAL A 242 -13.48 -20.18 -3.69
N GLY A 243 -14.37 -19.34 -3.20
CA GLY A 243 -15.21 -18.47 -4.02
C GLY A 243 -14.51 -17.15 -4.32
N VAL A 244 -14.76 -16.57 -5.50
CA VAL A 244 -14.20 -15.29 -5.95
C VAL A 244 -15.32 -14.31 -6.22
N VAL A 245 -15.22 -13.08 -5.65
CA VAL A 245 -16.10 -11.97 -6.02
C VAL A 245 -15.29 -10.95 -6.81
N LYS A 246 -15.62 -10.76 -8.07
CA LYS A 246 -15.10 -9.65 -8.88
C LYS A 246 -15.93 -8.40 -8.63
N LYS A 247 -15.30 -7.22 -8.65
CA LYS A 247 -15.98 -5.94 -8.47
C LYS A 247 -17.08 -5.79 -9.55
N GLY A 248 -18.36 -5.89 -9.14
CA GLY A 248 -19.52 -5.90 -10.01
C GLY A 248 -20.65 -6.81 -9.52
N GLY A 249 -20.45 -7.56 -8.44
CA GLY A 249 -21.51 -8.27 -7.71
C GLY A 249 -21.95 -9.60 -8.30
N GLN A 250 -21.31 -10.14 -9.33
CA GLN A 250 -21.57 -11.51 -9.77
C GLN A 250 -20.62 -12.48 -9.09
N SER A 251 -21.17 -13.35 -8.26
CA SER A 251 -20.52 -14.55 -7.74
C SER A 251 -20.37 -15.54 -8.90
N LEU A 252 -19.12 -15.86 -9.24
CA LEU A 252 -18.84 -16.98 -10.15
C LEU A 252 -18.60 -18.21 -9.28
N PHE A 253 -19.64 -18.94 -9.00
CA PHE A 253 -19.53 -20.36 -8.66
C PHE A 253 -19.58 -21.11 -10.00
N GLU A 254 -18.46 -21.59 -10.46
CA GLU A 254 -18.31 -22.69 -11.41
C GLU A 254 -17.65 -23.87 -10.72
#